data_5ab7624df6a74d3f7de7901dfb0702c8
#
_entry.id   5ab7624df6a74d3f7de7901dfb0702c8
#
_cell.length_a   1.000
_cell.length_b   1.000
_cell.length_c   1.000
_cell.angle_alpha   90.00
_cell.angle_beta   90.00
_cell.angle_gamma   90.00
#
_symmetry.space_group_name_H-M   'P 1'
#
loop_
_entity.id
_entity.type
_entity.pdbx_description
1 polymer ?
#
loop_
_entity_poly.entity_id
_entity_poly.type
_entity_poly.pdbx_seq_one_letter_code
_entity_poly.pdbx_strand_id
1 'polypeptide(L)'
;TSPDAISAGIEKVCVEYGVEYAEVHRGSLLYVDPERREVQVLLDCYAEWFGDAAKPVTLGGGTYAKRFPYAVGFGPIGDPDESTPSWVGGIHGPNEAASEGSLRRALCTYISALERLSVLRD
;
A
#
# COMPACT_ATOMS: atom_id res chain seq x y z
N THR A 1 -5.33 0.92 17.28
CA THR A 1 -6.77 0.73 17.55
C THR A 1 -7.17 -0.66 17.06
N SER A 2 -7.80 -1.48 17.90
CA SER A 2 -8.25 -2.81 17.50
C SER A 2 -9.54 -2.74 16.65
N PRO A 3 -9.82 -3.75 15.80
CA PRO A 3 -11.08 -3.82 15.07
C PRO A 3 -12.31 -3.79 16.00
N ASP A 4 -12.24 -4.44 17.15
CA ASP A 4 -13.32 -4.44 18.14
C ASP A 4 -13.60 -3.04 18.68
N ALA A 5 -12.57 -2.25 18.96
CA ALA A 5 -12.76 -0.87 19.43
C ALA A 5 -13.39 0.03 18.35
N ILE A 6 -13.10 -0.25 17.06
CA ILE A 6 -13.73 0.46 15.93
C ILE A 6 -15.22 0.09 15.85
N SER A 7 -15.55 -1.20 15.86
CA SER A 7 -16.94 -1.68 15.82
C SER A 7 -17.75 -1.14 16.99
N ALA A 8 -17.22 -1.21 18.21
CA ALA A 8 -17.88 -0.65 19.39
C ALA A 8 -18.10 0.88 19.29
N GLY A 9 -17.15 1.60 18.71
CA GLY A 9 -17.29 3.05 18.46
C GLY A 9 -18.41 3.35 17.46
N ILE A 10 -18.49 2.58 16.38
CA ILE A 10 -19.55 2.73 15.35
C ILE A 10 -20.91 2.39 15.96
N GLU A 11 -21.03 1.27 16.67
CA GLU A 11 -22.27 0.84 17.30
C GLU A 11 -22.80 1.90 18.28
N LYS A 12 -21.92 2.48 19.09
CA LYS A 12 -22.29 3.57 20.01
C LYS A 12 -22.90 4.77 19.27
N VAL A 13 -22.27 5.18 18.16
CA VAL A 13 -22.80 6.29 17.35
C VAL A 13 -24.14 5.90 16.71
N CYS A 14 -24.27 4.70 16.19
CA CYS A 14 -25.51 4.22 15.60
C CYS A 14 -26.67 4.23 16.59
N VAL A 15 -26.42 3.79 17.83
CA VAL A 15 -27.43 3.83 18.91
C VAL A 15 -27.85 5.27 19.22
N GLU A 16 -26.90 6.20 19.29
CA GLU A 16 -27.19 7.63 19.55
C GLU A 16 -28.11 8.24 18.48
N TYR A 17 -27.95 7.84 17.23
CA TYR A 17 -28.75 8.34 16.10
C TYR A 17 -29.93 7.45 15.72
N GLY A 18 -30.20 6.40 16.49
CA GLY A 18 -31.32 5.49 16.23
C GLY A 18 -31.16 4.68 14.92
N VAL A 19 -29.92 4.42 14.51
CA VAL A 19 -29.58 3.64 13.33
C VAL A 19 -29.18 2.23 13.76
N GLU A 20 -29.65 1.22 13.06
CA GLU A 20 -29.24 -0.17 13.29
C GLU A 20 -27.85 -0.42 12.68
N TYR A 21 -26.98 -1.05 13.47
CA TYR A 21 -25.64 -1.47 13.03
C TYR A 21 -25.58 -2.99 12.86
N ALA A 22 -25.13 -3.44 11.69
CA ALA A 22 -24.86 -4.84 11.44
C ALA A 22 -23.49 -5.00 10.77
N GLU A 23 -22.58 -5.72 11.41
CA GLU A 23 -21.30 -6.07 10.81
C GLU A 23 -21.47 -7.27 9.87
N VAL A 24 -21.43 -7.01 8.56
CA VAL A 24 -21.62 -8.04 7.53
C VAL A 24 -20.34 -8.83 7.25
N HIS A 25 -19.19 -8.17 7.38
CA HIS A 25 -17.89 -8.78 7.14
C HIS A 25 -16.79 -8.06 7.92
N ARG A 26 -15.94 -8.84 8.56
CA ARG A 26 -14.75 -8.34 9.23
C ARG A 26 -13.49 -8.81 8.51
N GLY A 27 -12.77 -7.88 7.89
CA GLY A 27 -11.47 -8.15 7.30
C GLY A 27 -10.36 -8.25 8.36
N SER A 28 -9.32 -9.03 8.07
CA SER A 28 -8.10 -9.02 8.88
C SER A 28 -7.29 -7.75 8.64
N LEU A 29 -6.65 -7.24 9.69
CA LEU A 29 -5.62 -6.22 9.56
C LEU A 29 -4.35 -6.86 9.02
N LEU A 30 -3.72 -6.21 8.06
CA LEU A 30 -2.35 -6.50 7.66
C LEU A 30 -1.47 -5.39 8.22
N TYR A 31 -0.61 -5.74 9.14
CA TYR A 31 0.41 -4.84 9.66
C TYR A 31 1.75 -5.56 9.67
N VAL A 32 2.73 -4.93 9.08
CA VAL A 32 4.13 -5.36 9.14
C VAL A 32 4.92 -4.18 9.70
N ASP A 33 5.75 -4.45 10.71
CA ASP A 33 6.58 -3.44 11.31
C ASP A 33 7.53 -2.84 10.27
N PRO A 34 7.49 -1.52 10.03
CA PRO A 34 8.35 -0.87 9.07
C PRO A 34 9.85 -1.00 9.39
N GLU A 35 10.22 -1.20 10.66
CA GLU A 35 11.62 -1.37 11.07
C GLU A 35 12.19 -2.75 10.73
N ARG A 36 11.38 -3.65 10.22
CA ARG A 36 11.88 -4.97 9.78
C ARG A 36 12.86 -4.81 8.63
N ARG A 37 13.91 -5.64 8.69
CA ARG A 37 15.02 -5.59 7.74
C ARG A 37 14.56 -5.73 6.29
N GLU A 38 13.60 -6.60 6.02
CA GLU A 38 13.06 -6.80 4.69
C GLU A 38 12.32 -5.57 4.17
N VAL A 39 11.59 -4.87 5.07
CA VAL A 39 10.88 -3.63 4.73
C VAL A 39 11.88 -2.51 4.44
N GLN A 40 12.94 -2.40 5.24
CA GLN A 40 13.99 -1.41 4.99
C GLN A 40 14.69 -1.64 3.64
N VAL A 41 14.98 -2.90 3.28
CA VAL A 41 15.53 -3.22 1.95
C VAL A 41 14.59 -2.78 0.83
N LEU A 42 13.29 -2.96 0.97
CA LEU A 42 12.31 -2.50 -0.01
C LEU A 42 12.28 -0.97 -0.13
N LEU A 43 12.33 -0.26 1.00
CA LEU A 43 12.40 1.21 1.03
C LEU A 43 13.68 1.72 0.38
N ASP A 44 14.82 1.09 0.63
CA ASP A 44 16.10 1.44 0.01
C ASP A 44 16.05 1.24 -1.51
N CYS A 45 15.48 0.11 -1.98
CA CYS A 45 15.30 -0.14 -3.41
C CYS A 45 14.37 0.89 -4.06
N TYR A 46 13.33 1.30 -3.37
CA TYR A 46 12.45 2.36 -3.87
C TYR A 46 13.18 3.70 -3.96
N ALA A 47 13.89 4.10 -2.90
CA ALA A 47 14.62 5.36 -2.85
C ALA A 47 15.68 5.46 -3.96
N GLU A 48 16.36 4.36 -4.29
CA GLU A 48 17.36 4.31 -5.35
C GLU A 48 16.79 4.70 -6.73
N TRP A 49 15.56 4.28 -7.03
CA TRP A 49 14.95 4.46 -8.35
C TRP A 49 13.94 5.61 -8.44
N PHE A 50 13.39 6.04 -7.30
CA PHE A 50 12.36 7.09 -7.23
C PHE A 50 12.76 8.30 -6.40
N GLY A 51 13.92 8.27 -5.73
CA GLY A 51 14.43 9.37 -4.92
C GLY A 51 14.00 9.30 -3.45
N ASP A 52 14.28 10.34 -2.68
CA ASP A 52 14.32 10.37 -1.21
C ASP A 52 12.99 10.18 -0.46
N ALA A 53 11.91 9.96 -1.15
CA ALA A 53 10.58 9.94 -0.53
C ALA A 53 10.09 8.55 -0.07
N ALA A 54 11.00 7.55 -0.02
CA ALA A 54 10.62 6.20 0.39
C ALA A 54 10.20 6.15 1.86
N LYS A 55 8.89 6.18 2.10
CA LYS A 55 8.29 6.03 3.43
C LYS A 55 7.24 4.94 3.42
N PRO A 56 7.15 4.14 4.49
CA PRO A 56 6.05 3.20 4.63
C PRO A 56 4.72 3.97 4.71
N VAL A 57 3.72 3.46 4.01
CA VAL A 57 2.39 4.03 4.00
C VAL A 57 1.36 3.02 4.47
N THR A 58 0.26 3.51 5.02
CA THR A 58 -0.91 2.69 5.33
C THR A 58 -2.03 3.01 4.36
N LEU A 59 -2.70 1.96 3.89
CA LEU A 59 -3.82 2.09 2.97
C LEU A 59 -5.11 1.61 3.64
N GLY A 60 -6.18 2.36 3.49
CA GLY A 60 -7.51 1.96 3.96
C GLY A 60 -8.13 0.81 3.14
N GLY A 61 -7.61 0.56 1.94
CA GLY A 61 -8.07 -0.50 1.06
C GLY A 61 -7.52 -1.89 1.41
N GLY A 62 -7.97 -2.89 0.66
CA GLY A 62 -7.45 -4.24 0.72
C GLY A 62 -6.61 -4.58 -0.49
N THR A 63 -5.55 -5.35 -0.30
CA THR A 63 -4.71 -5.89 -1.36
C THR A 63 -4.59 -7.40 -1.24
N TYR A 64 -4.05 -8.05 -2.27
CA TYR A 64 -3.72 -9.47 -2.21
C TYR A 64 -2.75 -9.82 -1.08
N ALA A 65 -1.94 -8.86 -0.59
CA ALA A 65 -1.05 -9.06 0.55
C ALA A 65 -1.79 -9.61 1.79
N LYS A 66 -3.06 -9.24 2.00
CA LYS A 66 -3.90 -9.79 3.10
C LYS A 66 -4.17 -11.30 3.02
N ARG A 67 -3.85 -11.95 1.89
CA ARG A 67 -4.01 -13.40 1.72
C ARG A 67 -2.82 -14.20 2.22
N PHE A 68 -1.74 -13.54 2.58
CA PHE A 68 -0.51 -14.18 3.04
C PHE A 68 -0.31 -13.89 4.52
N PRO A 69 0.25 -14.84 5.29
CA PRO A 69 0.54 -14.65 6.71
C PRO A 69 1.52 -13.51 6.98
N TYR A 70 2.42 -13.26 6.03
CA TYR A 70 3.43 -12.22 6.09
C TYR A 70 3.67 -11.66 4.70
N ALA A 71 3.22 -10.45 4.45
CA ALA A 71 3.41 -9.77 3.18
C ALA A 71 3.22 -8.26 3.34
N VAL A 72 3.82 -7.51 2.44
CA VAL A 72 3.61 -6.06 2.30
C VAL A 72 3.20 -5.76 0.86
N GLY A 73 2.39 -4.73 0.67
CA GLY A 73 2.22 -4.13 -0.64
C GLY A 73 3.48 -3.34 -0.97
N PHE A 74 4.07 -3.61 -2.12
CA PHE A 74 5.26 -2.92 -2.60
C PHE A 74 5.16 -2.64 -4.07
N GLY A 75 5.50 -1.44 -4.45
CA GLY A 75 5.56 -1.02 -5.84
C GLY A 75 5.47 0.50 -5.97
N PRO A 76 6.01 1.03 -7.07
CA PRO A 76 5.95 2.45 -7.32
C PRO A 76 4.53 2.87 -7.68
N ILE A 77 4.05 3.88 -6.98
CA ILE A 77 2.91 4.68 -7.41
C ILE A 77 3.56 5.93 -8.03
N GLY A 78 3.45 6.08 -9.34
CA GLY A 78 3.88 7.30 -10.01
C GLY A 78 2.89 8.41 -9.69
N ASP A 79 3.35 9.48 -9.05
CA ASP A 79 2.55 10.69 -8.99
C ASP A 79 2.49 11.34 -10.37
N PRO A 80 1.34 11.86 -10.78
CA PRO A 80 1.24 12.70 -11.95
C PRO A 80 2.19 13.89 -11.80
N ASP A 81 3.02 14.11 -12.79
CA ASP A 81 3.89 15.27 -12.87
C ASP A 81 3.42 16.21 -14.01
N GLU A 82 4.11 17.32 -14.18
CA GLU A 82 3.79 18.30 -15.24
C GLU A 82 3.84 17.73 -16.66
N SER A 83 4.53 16.59 -16.86
CA SER A 83 4.61 15.89 -18.14
C SER A 83 3.44 14.94 -18.37
N THR A 84 2.60 14.70 -17.36
CA THR A 84 1.44 13.82 -17.47
C THR A 84 0.40 14.42 -18.40
N PRO A 85 0.03 13.74 -19.50
CA PRO A 85 -0.99 14.24 -20.40
C PRO A 85 -2.32 14.50 -19.69
N SER A 86 -3.00 15.59 -20.03
CA SER A 86 -4.25 16.00 -19.38
C SER A 86 -5.41 15.00 -19.52
N TRP A 87 -5.31 14.05 -20.43
CA TRP A 87 -6.30 12.99 -20.61
C TRP A 87 -6.10 11.80 -19.66
N VAL A 88 -4.96 11.71 -18.97
CA VAL A 88 -4.69 10.65 -17.98
C VAL A 88 -5.49 10.93 -16.71
N GLY A 89 -6.33 9.97 -16.34
CA GLY A 89 -7.13 10.03 -15.12
C GLY A 89 -6.40 9.51 -13.90
N GLY A 90 -6.98 9.74 -12.74
CA GLY A 90 -6.46 9.24 -11.47
C GLY A 90 -6.64 7.73 -11.31
N ILE A 91 -6.03 7.18 -10.26
CA ILE A 91 -6.11 5.75 -9.88
C ILE A 91 -7.58 5.33 -9.78
N HIS A 92 -7.91 4.21 -10.40
CA HIS A 92 -9.27 3.67 -10.52
C HIS A 92 -10.26 4.57 -11.28
N GLY A 93 -9.75 5.58 -11.99
CA GLY A 93 -10.54 6.48 -12.82
C GLY A 93 -10.55 6.10 -14.31
N PRO A 94 -11.39 6.77 -15.11
CA PRO A 94 -11.33 6.66 -16.56
C PRO A 94 -9.96 7.09 -17.08
N ASN A 95 -9.46 6.40 -18.10
CA ASN A 95 -8.17 6.68 -18.72
C ASN A 95 -6.97 6.59 -17.74
N GLU A 96 -7.07 5.76 -16.71
CA GLU A 96 -5.90 5.46 -15.88
C GLU A 96 -4.78 4.92 -16.76
N ALA A 97 -3.59 5.47 -16.63
CA ALA A 97 -2.43 5.09 -17.41
C ALA A 97 -1.13 5.26 -16.61
N ALA A 98 -0.11 4.51 -16.99
CA ALA A 98 1.23 4.64 -16.46
C ALA A 98 2.20 5.01 -17.58
N SER A 99 3.18 5.86 -17.31
CA SER A 99 4.21 6.18 -18.29
C SER A 99 5.19 5.01 -18.48
N GLU A 100 5.74 4.88 -19.68
CA GLU A 100 6.80 3.89 -19.93
C GLU A 100 7.99 4.08 -18.99
N GLY A 101 8.36 5.34 -18.69
CA GLY A 101 9.43 5.66 -17.75
C GLY A 101 9.14 5.14 -16.34
N SER A 102 7.91 5.29 -15.84
CA SER A 102 7.49 4.74 -14.55
C SER A 102 7.54 3.21 -14.54
N LEU A 103 7.08 2.56 -15.62
CA LEU A 103 7.12 1.10 -15.74
C LEU A 103 8.55 0.57 -15.77
N ARG A 104 9.48 1.26 -16.47
CA ARG A 104 10.90 0.89 -16.47
C ARG A 104 11.52 1.03 -15.08
N ARG A 105 11.28 2.13 -14.38
CA ARG A 105 11.75 2.31 -12.99
C ARG A 105 11.16 1.24 -12.07
N ALA A 106 9.87 0.93 -12.22
CA ALA A 106 9.22 -0.14 -11.47
C ALA A 106 9.95 -1.48 -11.66
N LEU A 107 10.24 -1.84 -12.90
CA LEU A 107 10.97 -3.08 -13.22
C LEU A 107 12.34 -3.11 -12.54
N CYS A 108 13.11 -2.03 -12.64
CA CYS A 108 14.42 -1.94 -11.99
C CYS A 108 14.30 -2.07 -10.47
N THR A 109 13.31 -1.39 -9.86
CA THR A 109 13.04 -1.49 -8.43
C THR A 109 12.74 -2.94 -7.99
N TYR A 110 11.92 -3.67 -8.77
CA TYR A 110 11.62 -5.07 -8.45
C TYR A 110 12.83 -5.99 -8.62
N ILE A 111 13.66 -5.78 -9.64
CA ILE A 111 14.89 -6.54 -9.80
C ILE A 111 15.83 -6.32 -8.61
N SER A 112 16.09 -5.06 -8.25
CA SER A 112 16.93 -4.71 -7.08
C SER A 112 16.36 -5.32 -5.79
N ALA A 113 15.04 -5.27 -5.60
CA ALA A 113 14.38 -5.84 -4.43
C ALA A 113 14.55 -7.37 -4.38
N LEU A 114 14.31 -8.08 -5.47
CA LEU A 114 14.48 -9.53 -5.53
C LEU A 114 15.93 -9.96 -5.27
N GLU A 115 16.90 -9.28 -5.87
CA GLU A 115 18.31 -9.57 -5.64
C GLU A 115 18.69 -9.39 -4.17
N ARG A 116 18.33 -8.25 -3.56
CA ARG A 116 18.71 -7.95 -2.17
C ARG A 116 17.97 -8.83 -1.18
N LEU A 117 16.69 -9.10 -1.39
CA LEU A 117 15.91 -9.99 -0.51
C LEU A 117 16.39 -11.44 -0.61
N SER A 118 16.85 -11.90 -1.78
CA SER A 118 17.33 -13.27 -1.97
C SER A 118 18.59 -13.61 -1.17
N VAL A 119 19.38 -12.61 -0.80
CA VAL A 119 20.60 -12.77 -0.02
C VAL A 119 20.44 -12.41 1.46
N LEU A 120 19.24 -11.93 1.86
CA LEU A 120 18.93 -11.77 3.28
C LEU A 120 18.90 -13.14 3.96
N ARG A 121 19.82 -13.34 4.89
CA ARG A 121 19.81 -14.52 5.77
C ARG A 121 19.28 -14.10 7.14
N ASP A 122 18.51 -14.98 7.73
CA ASP A 122 18.03 -14.84 9.12
C ASP A 122 19.20 -14.76 10.09
#